data_68e7494b24e9d36d24318806b072fc72
#
_entry.id   68e7494b24e9d36d24318806b072fc72
#
_cell.length_a   1.000
_cell.length_b   1.000
_cell.length_c   1.000
_cell.angle_alpha   90.00
_cell.angle_beta   90.00
_cell.angle_gamma   90.00
#
_symmetry.space_group_name_H-M   'P 1'
#
loop_
_entity.id
_entity.type
_entity.pdbx_description
1 polymer ?
#
loop_
_entity_poly.entity_id
_entity_poly.type
_entity_poly.pdbx_seq_one_letter_code
_entity_poly.pdbx_strand_id
1 'polypeptide(L)' 'MKKIKKIKIKLNGKIKSIFEDTNLSALLKILKIPINKVAIELNEEIIDKKKINKIKLNKNDKIEVVHFIGGG' A
#
# COMPACT_ATOMS: atom_id res chain seq x y z
N MET A 1 11.05 -23.66 12.63
CA MET A 1 9.88 -22.78 12.77
C MET A 1 10.16 -21.43 12.14
N LYS A 2 9.29 -20.98 11.26
CA LYS A 2 9.46 -19.69 10.60
C LYS A 2 9.16 -18.56 11.56
N LYS A 3 10.05 -17.59 11.63
CA LYS A 3 9.77 -16.36 12.36
C LYS A 3 8.91 -15.45 11.49
N ILE A 4 7.85 -14.93 12.07
CA ILE A 4 7.03 -13.94 11.41
C ILE A 4 7.68 -12.58 11.64
N LYS A 5 8.10 -11.94 10.56
CA LYS A 5 8.76 -10.64 10.63
C LYS A 5 7.81 -9.54 10.19
N LYS A 6 7.95 -8.41 10.83
CA LYS A 6 7.21 -7.21 10.45
C LYS A 6 8.18 -6.14 9.97
N ILE A 7 7.70 -5.34 9.04
CA ILE A 7 8.44 -4.19 8.54
C ILE A 7 7.59 -2.94 8.78
N LYS A 8 8.25 -1.80 8.81
CA LYS A 8 7.54 -0.52 8.96
C LYS A 8 7.53 0.23 7.64
N ILE A 9 6.37 0.75 7.30
CA ILE A 9 6.16 1.58 6.12
C ILE A 9 5.49 2.87 6.57
N LYS A 10 5.40 3.85 5.68
CA LYS A 10 4.61 5.04 5.91
C LYS A 10 3.38 5.01 5.03
N LEU A 11 2.23 5.21 5.61
CA LEU A 11 0.97 5.29 4.89
C LEU A 11 0.33 6.63 5.18
N ASN A 12 0.26 7.48 4.16
CA ASN A 12 -0.23 8.85 4.29
C ASN A 12 0.43 9.58 5.46
N GLY A 13 1.76 9.46 5.54
CA GLY A 13 2.55 10.12 6.56
C GLY A 13 2.60 9.44 7.92
N LYS A 14 1.86 8.36 8.11
CA LYS A 14 1.83 7.65 9.39
C LYS A 14 2.58 6.32 9.29
N ILE A 15 3.35 6.01 10.32
CA ILE A 15 4.09 4.76 10.38
C ILE A 15 3.11 3.62 10.64
N LYS A 16 3.23 2.57 9.84
CA LYS A 16 2.40 1.39 9.96
C LYS A 16 3.27 0.15 9.89
N SER A 17 3.01 -0.80 10.77
CA SER A 17 3.71 -2.07 10.80
C SER A 17 2.91 -3.08 9.98
N ILE A 18 3.58 -3.78 9.08
CA ILE A 18 2.94 -4.82 8.25
C ILE A 18 3.84 -6.05 8.25
N PHE A 19 3.28 -7.19 7.91
CA PHE A 19 4.08 -8.40 7.78
C PHE A 19 5.00 -8.30 6.56
N GLU A 20 6.21 -8.80 6.72
CA GLU A 20 7.13 -8.97 5.60
C GLU A 20 6.44 -9.80 4.52
N ASP A 21 6.74 -9.53 3.27
CA ASP A 21 6.11 -10.18 2.11
C ASP A 21 4.66 -9.77 1.83
N THR A 22 4.18 -8.72 2.48
CA THR A 22 2.89 -8.15 2.12
C THR A 22 3.02 -7.39 0.82
N ASN A 23 2.15 -7.66 -0.14
CA ASN A 23 2.12 -6.87 -1.37
C ASN A 23 1.12 -5.73 -1.24
N LEU A 24 1.18 -4.81 -2.19
CA LEU A 24 0.35 -3.60 -2.15
C LEU A 24 -1.14 -3.95 -2.19
N SER A 25 -1.52 -4.93 -2.99
CA SER A 25 -2.91 -5.37 -3.07
C SER A 25 -3.43 -5.86 -1.71
N ALA A 26 -2.62 -6.67 -1.02
CA ALA A 26 -3.00 -7.19 0.29
C ALA A 26 -3.17 -6.06 1.32
N LEU A 27 -2.27 -5.09 1.29
CA LEU A 27 -2.39 -3.95 2.20
C LEU A 27 -3.68 -3.17 1.98
N LEU A 28 -4.01 -2.90 0.71
CA LEU A 28 -5.22 -2.16 0.40
C LEU A 28 -6.48 -2.91 0.81
N LYS A 29 -6.47 -4.23 0.69
CA LYS A 29 -7.60 -5.05 1.15
C LYS A 29 -7.75 -5.03 2.65
N ILE A 30 -6.65 -5.13 3.39
CA ILE A 30 -6.67 -5.07 4.84
C ILE A 30 -7.25 -3.73 5.30
N LEU A 31 -6.89 -2.66 4.64
CA LEU A 31 -7.36 -1.32 4.98
C LEU A 31 -8.73 -0.99 4.42
N LYS A 32 -9.31 -1.92 3.64
CA LYS A 32 -10.62 -1.74 3.01
C LYS A 32 -10.69 -0.50 2.13
N ILE A 33 -9.60 -0.23 1.41
CA ILE A 33 -9.51 0.92 0.52
C ILE A 33 -10.13 0.54 -0.82
N PRO A 34 -11.11 1.33 -1.31
CA PRO A 34 -11.76 1.04 -2.60
C PRO A 34 -10.83 1.41 -3.75
N ILE A 35 -10.20 0.42 -4.34
CA ILE A 35 -9.17 0.62 -5.36
C ILE A 35 -9.62 1.49 -6.53
N ASN A 36 -10.90 1.41 -6.90
CA ASN A 36 -11.43 2.16 -8.03
C ASN A 36 -11.66 3.64 -7.74
N LYS A 37 -11.52 4.04 -6.49
CA LYS A 37 -11.83 5.42 -6.08
C LYS A 37 -10.62 6.16 -5.56
N VAL A 38 -9.43 5.60 -5.77
CA VAL A 38 -8.20 6.18 -5.23
C VAL A 38 -7.11 6.20 -6.28
N ALA A 39 -6.18 7.13 -6.11
CA ALA A 39 -4.88 7.09 -6.76
C ALA A 39 -3.86 6.68 -5.72
N ILE A 40 -2.87 5.91 -6.12
CA ILE A 40 -1.87 5.37 -5.20
C ILE A 40 -0.49 5.77 -5.67
N GLU A 41 0.32 6.30 -4.75
CA GLU A 41 1.72 6.57 -4.98
C GLU A 41 2.56 5.68 -4.10
N LEU A 42 3.61 5.14 -4.66
CA LEU A 42 4.60 4.38 -3.91
C LEU A 42 5.95 5.05 -4.14
N ASN A 43 6.53 5.56 -3.06
CA ASN A 43 7.81 6.28 -3.12
C ASN A 43 7.79 7.38 -4.18
N GLU A 44 6.68 8.15 -4.18
CA GLU A 44 6.45 9.31 -5.05
C GLU A 44 6.20 8.96 -6.53
N GLU A 45 5.98 7.69 -6.82
CA GLU A 45 5.60 7.27 -8.17
C GLU A 45 4.17 6.80 -8.19
N ILE A 46 3.40 7.27 -9.19
CA ILE A 46 2.02 6.83 -9.36
C ILE A 46 2.02 5.38 -9.83
N ILE A 47 1.23 4.56 -9.16
CA ILE A 47 1.20 3.13 -9.40
C ILE A 47 0.04 2.77 -10.33
N ASP A 48 0.33 1.93 -11.32
CA ASP A 48 -0.70 1.33 -12.16
C ASP A 48 -1.47 0.31 -11.33
N LYS A 49 -2.76 0.55 -11.16
CA LYS A 49 -3.59 -0.29 -10.31
C LYS A 49 -3.71 -1.73 -10.82
N LYS A 50 -3.42 -1.96 -12.08
CA LYS A 50 -3.40 -3.32 -12.62
C LYS A 50 -2.23 -4.14 -12.12
N LYS A 51 -1.22 -3.50 -11.54
CA LYS A 51 0.01 -4.16 -11.11
C LYS A 51 0.14 -4.29 -9.60
N ILE A 52 -0.84 -3.87 -8.83
CA ILE A 52 -0.70 -3.80 -7.37
C ILE A 52 -0.47 -5.17 -6.73
N ASN A 53 -0.96 -6.24 -7.33
CA ASN A 53 -0.77 -7.58 -6.79
C ASN A 53 0.65 -8.12 -7.04
N LYS A 54 1.42 -7.44 -7.88
CA LYS A 54 2.80 -7.81 -8.16
C LYS A 54 3.82 -6.95 -7.43
N ILE A 55 3.36 -5.95 -6.68
CA ILE A 55 4.23 -5.03 -5.99
C ILE A 55 4.37 -5.46 -4.53
N LYS A 56 5.54 -5.97 -4.19
CA LYS A 56 5.87 -6.33 -2.82
C LYS A 56 6.33 -5.09 -2.08
N LEU A 57 5.82 -4.89 -0.88
CA LEU A 57 6.21 -3.75 -0.06
C LEU A 57 7.50 -4.04 0.70
N ASN A 58 8.35 -3.04 0.80
CA ASN A 58 9.64 -3.14 1.47
C ASN A 58 9.69 -2.19 2.65
N LYS A 59 10.61 -2.47 3.55
CA LYS A 59 10.86 -1.62 4.70
C LYS A 59 11.07 -0.17 4.25
N ASN A 60 10.44 0.75 4.96
CA ASN A 60 10.54 2.20 4.72
C ASN A 60 9.86 2.69 3.45
N ASP A 61 9.10 1.84 2.78
CA ASP A 61 8.28 2.31 1.65
C ASP A 61 7.31 3.38 2.09
N LYS A 62 7.11 4.36 1.23
CA LYS A 62 6.19 5.46 1.46
C LYS A 62 5.02 5.30 0.51
N ILE A 63 3.84 5.12 1.08
CA ILE A 63 2.62 4.90 0.32
C ILE A 63 1.66 6.05 0.60
N GLU A 64 1.13 6.65 -0.46
CA GLU A 64 0.12 7.67 -0.34
C GLU A 64 -1.11 7.27 -1.13
N VAL A 65 -2.26 7.37 -0.49
CA VAL A 65 -3.54 7.03 -1.10
C VAL A 65 -4.41 8.27 -1.09
N VAL A 66 -4.83 8.69 -2.26
CA VAL A 66 -5.64 9.89 -2.43
C VAL A 66 -6.98 9.48 -3.03
N HIS A 67 -8.07 9.83 -2.36
CA HIS A 67 -9.40 9.55 -2.87
C HIS A 67 -9.79 10.58 -3.92
N PHE A 68 -10.41 10.11 -4.99
CA PHE A 68 -10.96 11.02 -5.98
C PHE A 68 -12.16 11.74 -5.41
N ILE A 69 -12.27 13.01 -5.74
CA ILE A 69 -13.41 13.83 -5.35
C ILE A 69 -14.38 13.89 -6.51
N GLY A 70 -15.67 13.81 -6.20
CA GLY A 70 -16.68 14.00 -7.22
C GLY A 70 -17.14 12.73 -7.90
N GLY A 71 -16.83 11.60 -7.37
CA GLY A 71 -17.39 10.34 -7.80
C GLY A 71 -17.28 10.06 -9.29
N GLY A 72 -16.21 10.44 -9.83
CA GLY A 72 -15.96 10.25 -11.25
C GLY A 72 -16.03 8.80 -11.67
#